data_c828150b1cd69ca0c9832ea5a1891ed5
#
_entry.id   c828150b1cd69ca0c9832ea5a1891ed5
#
_cell.length_a   1.000
_cell.length_b   1.000
_cell.length_c   1.000
_cell.angle_alpha   90.00
_cell.angle_beta   90.00
_cell.angle_gamma   90.00
#
_symmetry.space_group_name_H-M   'P 1'
#
loop_
_entity.id
_entity.type
_entity.pdbx_description
1 polymer ?
#
loop_
_entity_poly.entity_id
_entity_poly.type
_entity_poly.pdbx_seq_one_letter_code
_entity_poly.pdbx_strand_id
1 'polypeptide(L)'
;VEETTRTVGGFRLVRSLGRGGFGEVFLGERADGTRAAVKLLHTAWAEDADMRRRFTAEVEQARRVSGFCIAAILDADPEAERPWIATEYIEGPTLHQAVAAEGPRTGSALHRLAVSTATALAAI
;
A
#
# COMPACT_ATOMS: atom_id res chain seq x y z
N VAL A 1 -15.60 25.03 6.50
CA VAL A 1 -14.36 24.24 6.66
C VAL A 1 -13.86 23.90 5.28
N GLU A 2 -12.76 24.47 4.92
CA GLU A 2 -12.11 24.13 3.68
C GLU A 2 -11.44 22.76 3.83
N GLU A 3 -11.91 21.80 3.07
CA GLU A 3 -11.20 20.55 2.92
C GLU A 3 -9.93 20.84 2.11
N THR A 4 -8.80 20.86 2.80
CA THR A 4 -7.52 20.99 2.13
C THR A 4 -7.25 19.69 1.37
N THR A 5 -7.39 19.72 0.06
CA THR A 5 -7.07 18.58 -0.78
C THR A 5 -5.56 18.35 -0.72
N ARG A 6 -5.16 17.26 -0.07
CA ARG A 6 -3.75 16.89 0.06
C ARG A 6 -3.31 16.14 -1.20
N THR A 7 -2.21 16.58 -1.78
CA THR A 7 -1.61 15.95 -2.95
C THR A 7 -0.21 15.43 -2.61
N VAL A 8 0.05 14.21 -2.99
CA VAL A 8 1.35 13.54 -2.78
C VAL A 8 1.75 12.89 -4.10
N GLY A 9 2.89 13.30 -4.65
CA GLY A 9 3.42 12.71 -5.88
C GLY A 9 2.47 12.76 -7.08
N GLY A 10 1.63 13.79 -7.17
CA GLY A 10 0.62 13.88 -8.20
C GLY A 10 -0.67 13.11 -7.88
N PHE A 11 -0.71 12.38 -6.77
CA PHE A 11 -1.92 11.72 -6.30
C PHE A 11 -2.69 12.63 -5.35
N ARG A 12 -3.95 12.87 -5.64
CA ARG A 12 -4.86 13.52 -4.72
C ARG A 12 -5.36 12.49 -3.72
N LEU A 13 -5.16 12.74 -2.44
CA LEU A 13 -5.59 11.84 -1.38
C LEU A 13 -7.10 11.98 -1.16
N VAL A 14 -7.84 10.95 -1.48
CA VAL A 14 -9.31 10.95 -1.47
C VAL A 14 -9.87 10.59 -0.10
N ARG A 15 -9.38 9.49 0.48
CA ARG A 15 -9.82 9.02 1.80
C ARG A 15 -8.78 8.09 2.42
N SER A 16 -8.85 7.95 3.74
CA SER A 16 -8.02 6.98 4.45
C SER A 16 -8.53 5.55 4.22
N LEU A 17 -7.61 4.66 3.91
CA LEU A 17 -7.87 3.22 3.79
C LEU A 17 -7.47 2.47 5.05
N GLY A 18 -6.55 3.02 5.84
CA GLY A 18 -6.09 2.40 7.07
C GLY A 18 -4.99 3.21 7.73
N ARG A 19 -4.84 3.01 9.03
CA ARG A 19 -3.82 3.66 9.85
C ARG A 19 -3.13 2.62 10.70
N GLY A 20 -1.82 2.71 10.76
CA GLY A 20 -0.98 1.84 11.59
C GLY A 20 0.06 2.64 12.37
N GLY A 21 0.93 1.93 13.10
CA GLY A 21 1.97 2.56 13.90
C GLY A 21 3.02 3.30 13.11
N PHE A 22 3.26 2.89 11.85
CA PHE A 22 4.29 3.48 11.00
C PHE A 22 3.77 4.57 10.08
N GLY A 23 2.49 4.59 9.79
CA GLY A 23 1.92 5.56 8.89
C GLY A 23 0.46 5.31 8.58
N GLU A 24 0.00 5.97 7.54
CA GLU A 24 -1.38 5.88 7.08
C GLU A 24 -1.41 5.61 5.58
N VAL A 25 -2.36 4.79 5.15
CA VAL A 25 -2.58 4.46 3.74
C VAL A 25 -3.82 5.20 3.27
N PHE A 26 -3.70 5.91 2.15
CA PHE A 26 -4.78 6.66 1.54
C PHE A 26 -5.11 6.09 0.16
N LEU A 27 -6.36 6.22 -0.24
CA LEU A 27 -6.72 6.11 -1.64
C LEU A 27 -6.29 7.39 -2.34
N GLY A 28 -5.38 7.26 -3.30
CA GLY A 28 -4.92 8.37 -4.13
C GLY A 28 -5.45 8.26 -5.54
N GLU A 29 -5.61 9.38 -6.20
CA GLU A 29 -6.10 9.45 -7.57
C GLU A 29 -5.31 10.51 -8.35
N ARG A 30 -4.77 10.12 -9.50
CA ARG A 30 -4.12 11.03 -10.45
C ARG A 30 -5.14 11.72 -11.34
N ALA A 31 -4.72 12.80 -12.00
CA ALA A 31 -5.56 13.54 -12.95
C ALA A 31 -6.05 12.68 -14.12
N ASP A 32 -5.31 11.64 -14.49
CA ASP A 32 -5.69 10.70 -15.55
C ASP A 32 -6.66 9.59 -15.09
N GLY A 33 -7.06 9.62 -13.82
CA GLY A 33 -7.96 8.63 -13.25
C GLY A 33 -7.26 7.42 -12.62
N THR A 34 -5.93 7.34 -12.68
CA THR A 34 -5.17 6.26 -12.06
C THR A 34 -5.36 6.29 -10.54
N ARG A 35 -5.77 5.16 -9.97
CA ARG A 35 -5.92 4.99 -8.53
C ARG A 35 -4.72 4.27 -7.93
N ALA A 36 -4.38 4.66 -6.71
CA ALA A 36 -3.28 4.04 -5.97
C ALA A 36 -3.59 3.94 -4.48
N ALA A 37 -2.98 2.97 -3.82
CA ALA A 37 -2.87 2.96 -2.38
C ALA A 37 -1.58 3.70 -2.03
N VAL A 38 -1.71 4.86 -1.41
CA VAL A 38 -0.57 5.74 -1.09
C VAL A 38 -0.29 5.63 0.42
N LYS A 39 0.84 5.02 0.74
CA LYS A 39 1.30 4.90 2.13
C LYS A 39 2.24 6.05 2.44
N LEU A 40 1.88 6.83 3.45
CA LEU A 40 2.70 7.90 4.00
C LEU A 40 3.30 7.48 5.33
N LEU A 41 4.61 7.65 5.46
CA LEU A 41 5.27 7.42 6.73
C LEU A 41 4.78 8.45 7.76
N HIS A 42 4.55 8.02 8.99
CA HIS A 42 4.11 8.92 10.06
C HIS A 42 5.16 10.02 10.29
N THR A 43 4.71 11.25 10.56
CA THR A 43 5.60 12.40 10.75
C THR A 43 6.67 12.15 11.81
N ALA A 44 6.32 11.49 12.91
CA ALA A 44 7.27 11.14 13.97
C ALA A 44 8.40 10.23 13.46
N TRP A 45 8.11 9.32 12.54
CA TRP A 45 9.09 8.41 11.96
C TRP A 45 9.88 9.04 10.82
N ALA A 46 9.33 10.06 10.16
CA ALA A 46 10.00 10.77 9.08
C ALA A 46 11.27 11.50 9.54
N GLU A 47 11.37 11.83 10.81
CA GLU A 47 12.53 12.46 11.42
C GLU A 47 13.58 11.45 11.91
N ASP A 48 13.23 10.17 11.97
CA ASP A 48 14.12 9.11 12.43
C ASP A 48 14.90 8.53 11.25
N ALA A 49 16.22 8.68 11.28
CA ALA A 49 17.10 8.24 10.21
C ALA A 49 17.05 6.72 9.98
N ASP A 50 16.88 5.93 11.04
CA ASP A 50 16.79 4.47 10.92
C ASP A 50 15.48 4.05 10.26
N MET A 51 14.39 4.69 10.61
CA MET A 51 13.08 4.43 10.01
C MET A 51 13.06 4.83 8.54
N ARG A 52 13.69 5.95 8.19
CA ARG A 52 13.84 6.36 6.79
C ARG A 52 14.64 5.35 5.98
N ARG A 53 15.73 4.82 6.54
CA ARG A 53 16.55 3.79 5.88
C ARG A 53 15.75 2.52 5.66
N ARG A 54 14.98 2.08 6.65
CA ARG A 54 14.09 0.91 6.52
C ARG A 54 13.04 1.13 5.44
N PHE A 55 12.42 2.29 5.42
CA PHE A 55 11.44 2.63 4.40
C PHE A 55 12.05 2.65 3.00
N THR A 56 13.24 3.23 2.85
CA THR A 56 13.98 3.25 1.58
C THR A 56 14.29 1.83 1.11
N ALA A 57 14.75 0.97 2.02
CA ALA A 57 15.06 -0.43 1.71
C ALA A 57 13.80 -1.19 1.26
N GLU A 58 12.67 -0.97 1.93
CA GLU A 58 11.38 -1.57 1.54
C GLU A 58 10.95 -1.12 0.15
N VAL A 59 11.10 0.17 -0.16
CA VAL A 59 10.78 0.72 -1.48
C VAL A 59 11.66 0.09 -2.57
N GLU A 60 12.95 0.00 -2.34
CA GLU A 60 13.89 -0.60 -3.30
C GLU A 60 13.57 -2.07 -3.53
N GLN A 61 13.26 -2.80 -2.46
CA GLN A 61 12.89 -4.20 -2.56
C GLN A 61 11.56 -4.36 -3.31
N ALA A 62 10.58 -3.53 -3.01
CA ALA A 62 9.29 -3.56 -3.70
C ALA A 62 9.42 -3.29 -5.20
N ARG A 63 10.34 -2.41 -5.60
CA ARG A 63 10.62 -2.12 -7.01
C ARG A 63 11.23 -3.31 -7.75
N ARG A 64 11.92 -4.20 -7.06
CA ARG A 64 12.55 -5.40 -7.64
C ARG A 64 11.59 -6.56 -7.74
N VAL A 65 10.52 -6.54 -6.96
CA VAL A 65 9.53 -7.61 -6.90
C VAL A 65 8.41 -7.28 -7.86
N SER A 66 8.17 -8.17 -8.81
CA SER A 66 7.03 -8.09 -9.71
C SER A 66 6.50 -9.48 -9.95
N GLY A 67 5.22 -9.59 -10.22
CA GLY A 67 4.64 -10.86 -10.52
C GLY A 67 3.13 -10.88 -10.33
N PHE A 68 2.56 -11.99 -10.69
CA PHE A 68 1.15 -12.27 -10.51
C PHE A 68 0.83 -12.32 -9.01
N CYS A 69 -0.27 -11.74 -8.60
CA CYS A 69 -0.73 -11.64 -7.20
C CYS A 69 0.09 -10.70 -6.32
N ILE A 70 0.88 -9.80 -6.92
CA ILE A 70 1.60 -8.75 -6.21
C ILE A 70 1.13 -7.40 -6.73
N ALA A 71 0.75 -6.50 -5.81
CA ALA A 71 0.41 -5.13 -6.17
C ALA A 71 1.68 -4.40 -6.62
N ALA A 72 1.69 -3.92 -7.87
CA ALA A 72 2.84 -3.25 -8.43
C ALA A 72 3.03 -1.87 -7.79
N ILE A 73 4.29 -1.50 -7.59
CA ILE A 73 4.64 -0.15 -7.19
C ILE A 73 4.48 0.78 -8.39
N LEU A 74 3.75 1.88 -8.20
CA LEU A 74 3.51 2.87 -9.25
C LEU A 74 4.50 4.01 -9.16
N ASP A 75 4.79 4.46 -7.95
CA ASP A 75 5.72 5.55 -7.67
C ASP A 75 6.10 5.54 -6.20
N ALA A 76 7.17 6.23 -5.85
CA ALA A 76 7.60 6.40 -4.47
C ALA A 76 8.60 7.54 -4.38
N ASP A 77 8.65 8.18 -3.22
CA ASP A 77 9.70 9.12 -2.88
C ASP A 77 10.11 8.92 -1.41
N PRO A 78 11.09 8.03 -1.17
CA PRO A 78 11.59 7.79 0.18
C PRO A 78 12.43 8.95 0.73
N GLU A 79 12.83 9.88 -0.12
CA GLU A 79 13.64 11.05 0.23
C GLU A 79 12.79 12.30 0.51
N ALA A 80 11.49 12.23 0.29
CA ALA A 80 10.57 13.33 0.58
C ALA A 80 10.62 13.69 2.06
N GLU A 81 10.23 14.93 2.38
CA GLU A 81 10.09 15.36 3.78
C GLU A 81 9.25 14.37 4.58
N ARG A 82 8.16 13.93 3.99
CA ARG A 82 7.36 12.83 4.50
C ARG A 82 7.39 11.69 3.48
N PRO A 83 8.20 10.64 3.70
CA PRO A 83 8.36 9.55 2.74
C PRO A 83 7.04 8.85 2.40
N TRP A 84 6.88 8.47 1.15
CA TRP A 84 5.66 7.80 0.68
C TRP A 84 5.96 6.77 -0.41
N ILE A 85 5.03 5.83 -0.57
CA ILE A 85 5.03 4.82 -1.62
C ILE A 85 3.60 4.66 -2.14
N ALA A 86 3.44 4.60 -3.44
CA ALA A 86 2.16 4.36 -4.10
C ALA A 86 2.21 3.03 -4.83
N THR A 87 1.25 2.17 -4.54
CA THR A 87 1.07 0.88 -5.20
C THR A 87 -0.29 0.82 -5.89
N GLU A 88 -0.48 -0.17 -6.76
CA GLU A 88 -1.80 -0.41 -7.34
C GLU A 88 -2.86 -0.49 -6.26
N TYR A 89 -3.99 0.18 -6.49
CA TYR A 89 -5.15 0.04 -5.63
C TYR A 89 -5.93 -1.20 -6.05
N ILE A 90 -6.10 -2.11 -5.11
CA ILE A 90 -6.89 -3.32 -5.30
C ILE A 90 -8.21 -3.11 -4.58
N GLU A 91 -9.29 -2.99 -5.35
CA GLU A 91 -10.62 -2.81 -4.81
C GLU A 91 -11.11 -4.11 -4.15
N GLY A 92 -11.70 -3.97 -2.97
CA GLY A 92 -12.23 -5.10 -2.22
C GLY A 92 -11.75 -5.12 -0.78
N PRO A 93 -12.28 -6.03 0.03
CA PRO A 93 -11.89 -6.16 1.42
C PRO A 93 -10.51 -6.80 1.57
N THR A 94 -9.85 -6.52 2.68
CA THR A 94 -8.66 -7.28 3.10
C THR A 94 -9.08 -8.70 3.47
N LEU A 95 -8.12 -9.62 3.54
CA LEU A 95 -8.39 -10.98 4.01
C LEU A 95 -8.98 -10.95 5.42
N HIS A 96 -8.46 -10.10 6.30
CA HIS A 96 -8.99 -9.95 7.67
C HIS A 96 -10.46 -9.53 7.66
N GLN A 97 -10.82 -8.53 6.86
CA GLN A 97 -12.19 -8.06 6.72
C GLN A 97 -13.10 -9.14 6.14
N ALA A 98 -12.63 -9.86 5.13
CA ALA A 98 -13.41 -10.93 4.49
C ALA A 98 -13.67 -12.09 5.45
N VAL A 99 -12.68 -12.50 6.23
CA VAL A 99 -12.84 -13.56 7.24
C VAL A 99 -13.78 -13.11 8.36
N ALA A 100 -13.68 -11.86 8.80
CA ALA A 100 -14.58 -11.32 9.83
C ALA A 100 -16.03 -11.27 9.36
N ALA A 101 -16.28 -11.00 8.08
CA ALA A 101 -17.63 -10.88 7.52
C ALA A 101 -18.24 -12.23 7.12
N GLU A 102 -17.44 -13.11 6.53
CA GLU A 102 -17.92 -14.35 5.88
C GLU A 102 -17.40 -15.63 6.53
N GLY A 103 -16.55 -15.53 7.55
CA GLY A 103 -15.93 -16.66 8.21
C GLY A 103 -14.67 -17.16 7.51
N PRO A 104 -14.04 -18.22 8.05
CA PRO A 104 -12.82 -18.79 7.49
C PRO A 104 -13.01 -19.27 6.06
N ARG A 105 -11.96 -19.16 5.26
CA ARG A 105 -11.94 -19.66 3.88
C ARG A 105 -11.87 -21.19 3.86
N THR A 106 -12.68 -21.82 3.04
CA THR A 106 -12.74 -23.28 2.90
C THR A 106 -12.85 -23.67 1.43
N GLY A 107 -12.63 -24.96 1.14
CA GLY A 107 -12.80 -25.51 -0.20
C GLY A 107 -11.98 -24.82 -1.28
N SER A 108 -12.59 -24.53 -2.42
CA SER A 108 -11.90 -23.91 -3.56
C SER A 108 -11.41 -22.48 -3.26
N ALA A 109 -12.10 -21.75 -2.39
CA ALA A 109 -11.67 -20.41 -1.99
C ALA A 109 -10.36 -20.47 -1.20
N LEU A 110 -10.23 -21.44 -0.29
CA LEU A 110 -8.97 -21.64 0.46
C LEU A 110 -7.84 -22.09 -0.46
N HIS A 111 -8.13 -22.98 -1.39
CA HIS A 111 -7.14 -23.45 -2.38
C HIS A 111 -6.61 -22.27 -3.22
N ARG A 112 -7.50 -21.44 -3.76
CA ARG A 112 -7.11 -20.26 -4.55
C ARG A 112 -6.26 -19.29 -3.73
N LEU A 113 -6.63 -19.05 -2.48
CA LEU A 113 -5.87 -18.18 -1.58
C LEU A 113 -4.46 -18.73 -1.34
N ALA A 114 -4.36 -20.03 -1.06
CA ALA A 114 -3.07 -20.69 -0.82
C ALA A 114 -2.16 -20.63 -2.06
N VAL A 115 -2.68 -20.91 -3.24
CA VAL A 115 -1.94 -20.85 -4.50
C VAL A 115 -1.49 -19.41 -4.81
N SER A 116 -2.39 -18.43 -4.67
CA SER A 116 -2.08 -17.02 -4.93
C SER A 116 -1.01 -16.50 -3.97
N THR A 117 -1.10 -16.83 -2.69
CA THR A 117 -0.12 -16.43 -1.68
C THR A 117 1.23 -17.08 -1.95
N ALA A 118 1.25 -18.37 -2.27
CA ALA A 118 2.49 -19.09 -2.61
C ALA A 118 3.14 -18.53 -3.88
N THR A 119 2.34 -18.17 -4.89
CA THR A 119 2.82 -17.54 -6.12
C THR A 119 3.47 -16.18 -5.83
N ALA A 120 2.84 -15.36 -5.00
CA ALA A 120 3.38 -14.06 -4.60
C ALA A 120 4.70 -14.24 -3.82
N LEU A 121 4.74 -15.16 -2.86
CA LEU A 121 5.94 -15.43 -2.07
C LEU A 121 7.10 -15.95 -2.92
N ALA A 122 6.83 -16.77 -3.93
CA ALA A 122 7.86 -17.28 -4.83
C ALA A 122 8.51 -16.17 -5.69
N ALA A 123 7.82 -15.05 -5.90
CA ALA A 123 8.32 -13.91 -6.67
C ALA A 123 9.20 -12.96 -5.84
N ILE A 124 9.22 -13.10 -4.53
CA ILE A 124 9.97 -12.20 -3.63
C ILE A 124 11.48 -12.62 -3.51
#